data_74f048fb3fcd6fe964656525538820bb
#
_entry.id   74f048fb3fcd6fe964656525538820bb
#
_cell.length_a   1.000
_cell.length_b   1.000
_cell.length_c   1.000
_cell.angle_alpha   90.00
_cell.angle_beta   90.00
_cell.angle_gamma   90.00
#
_symmetry.space_group_name_H-M   'P 1'
#
loop_
_entity.id
_entity.type
_entity.pdbx_description
1 polymer ?
#
loop_
_entity_poly.entity_id
_entity_poly.type
_entity_poly.pdbx_seq_one_letter_code
_entity_poly.pdbx_strand_id
1 'polypeptide(L)'
;METPVNNFEFSEKPEIVEHETDLLLIGGGMSACGGAYEGNKWASPQKLRITMVDKAAVDRSGAVAMGLSAINTYIGKNQPEDYVKYVRQDLMGITREDLTYDLARWVDDSIHLFEEWGLPIWKKNAEGKGLDGHQAKKAGLPHLKDGGEPVHSGHWQIMINGESYKVLVAEAAKIALENNRKETGVDQNVYERVFVVKMLNDKNDPTKVAG
;
A
#
# COMPACT_ATOMS: atom_id res chain seq x y z
N MET A 1 -42.78 -16.45 11.62
CA MET A 1 -42.89 -15.14 10.92
C MET A 1 -41.85 -15.18 9.85
N GLU A 2 -42.25 -15.38 8.61
CA GLU A 2 -41.35 -15.31 7.47
C GLU A 2 -41.03 -13.84 7.19
N THR A 3 -39.79 -13.52 7.15
CA THR A 3 -39.31 -12.18 6.77
C THR A 3 -39.67 -11.96 5.29
N PRO A 4 -40.35 -10.87 4.91
CA PRO A 4 -40.67 -10.66 3.52
C PRO A 4 -39.38 -10.48 2.73
N VAL A 5 -39.12 -11.39 1.79
CA VAL A 5 -38.06 -11.23 0.79
C VAL A 5 -38.55 -10.11 -0.11
N ASN A 6 -37.95 -8.93 0.00
CA ASN A 6 -38.17 -7.86 -0.96
C ASN A 6 -37.55 -8.30 -2.31
N ASN A 7 -38.40 -8.75 -3.22
CA ASN A 7 -38.01 -8.93 -4.62
C ASN A 7 -37.80 -7.54 -5.22
N PHE A 8 -36.55 -7.11 -5.28
CA PHE A 8 -36.17 -5.96 -6.10
C PHE A 8 -36.19 -6.41 -7.56
N GLU A 9 -37.24 -6.06 -8.26
CA GLU A 9 -37.25 -6.14 -9.73
C GLU A 9 -36.50 -4.92 -10.26
N PHE A 10 -35.36 -5.15 -10.88
CA PHE A 10 -34.67 -4.12 -11.65
C PHE A 10 -35.55 -3.83 -12.90
N SER A 11 -36.02 -2.62 -13.03
CA SER A 11 -36.86 -2.20 -14.17
C SER A 11 -36.10 -2.09 -15.50
N GLU A 12 -34.78 -2.10 -15.46
CA GLU A 12 -33.91 -1.97 -16.65
C GLU A 12 -32.82 -3.04 -16.64
N LYS A 13 -32.44 -3.49 -17.84
CA LYS A 13 -31.26 -4.36 -17.97
C LYS A 13 -30.01 -3.56 -17.60
N PRO A 14 -29.11 -4.12 -16.80
CA PRO A 14 -27.88 -3.44 -16.48
C PRO A 14 -27.06 -3.15 -17.75
N GLU A 15 -26.53 -1.96 -17.85
CA GLU A 15 -25.56 -1.61 -18.88
C GLU A 15 -24.26 -2.41 -18.63
N ILE A 16 -23.75 -3.00 -19.70
CA ILE A 16 -22.47 -3.71 -19.66
C ILE A 16 -21.42 -2.80 -20.29
N VAL A 17 -20.41 -2.47 -19.52
CA VAL A 17 -19.24 -1.72 -19.98
C VAL A 17 -18.03 -2.64 -19.90
N GLU A 18 -17.35 -2.84 -21.02
CA GLU A 18 -16.15 -3.65 -21.09
C GLU A 18 -14.91 -2.75 -20.99
N HIS A 19 -13.99 -3.14 -20.13
CA HIS A 19 -12.69 -2.48 -19.96
C HIS A 19 -11.57 -3.49 -20.15
N GLU A 20 -10.61 -3.13 -20.96
CA GLU A 20 -9.38 -3.90 -21.10
C GLU A 20 -8.27 -3.36 -20.23
N THR A 21 -7.53 -4.24 -19.60
CA THR A 21 -6.37 -3.89 -18.78
C THR A 21 -5.30 -4.98 -18.84
N ASP A 22 -4.05 -4.61 -18.66
CA ASP A 22 -2.92 -5.53 -18.66
C ASP A 22 -2.55 -5.94 -17.22
N LEU A 23 -2.77 -5.04 -16.26
CA LEU A 23 -2.65 -5.30 -14.82
C LEU A 23 -3.92 -4.86 -14.10
N LEU A 24 -4.63 -5.81 -13.51
CA LEU A 24 -5.79 -5.54 -12.67
C LEU A 24 -5.43 -5.67 -11.18
N LEU A 25 -5.63 -4.59 -10.44
CA LEU A 25 -5.45 -4.54 -8.99
C LEU A 25 -6.82 -4.53 -8.30
N ILE A 26 -7.11 -5.59 -7.55
CA ILE A 26 -8.38 -5.75 -6.86
C ILE A 26 -8.23 -5.36 -5.39
N GLY A 27 -8.90 -4.28 -5.00
CA GLY A 27 -8.83 -3.66 -3.70
C GLY A 27 -8.04 -2.36 -3.70
N GLY A 28 -8.35 -1.47 -2.76
CA GLY A 28 -7.69 -0.18 -2.58
C GLY A 28 -6.86 -0.10 -1.30
N GLY A 29 -6.49 -1.25 -0.74
CA GLY A 29 -5.63 -1.30 0.46
C GLY A 29 -4.19 -0.89 0.17
N MET A 30 -3.35 -0.98 1.19
CA MET A 30 -1.94 -0.61 1.13
C MET A 30 -1.18 -1.34 0.02
N SER A 31 -1.37 -2.65 -0.09
CA SER A 31 -0.70 -3.49 -1.08
C SER A 31 -1.10 -3.12 -2.51
N ALA A 32 -2.39 -2.85 -2.75
CA ALA A 32 -2.86 -2.46 -4.07
C ALA A 32 -2.36 -1.06 -4.47
N CYS A 33 -2.33 -0.11 -3.53
CA CYS A 33 -1.74 1.20 -3.77
C CYS A 33 -0.23 1.11 -4.07
N GLY A 34 0.50 0.30 -3.31
CA GLY A 34 1.92 0.03 -3.58
C GLY A 34 2.12 -0.66 -4.93
N GLY A 35 1.27 -1.65 -5.25
CA GLY A 35 1.28 -2.32 -6.54
C GLY A 35 0.98 -1.40 -7.72
N ALA A 36 0.06 -0.42 -7.54
CA ALA A 36 -0.19 0.59 -8.56
C ALA A 36 1.00 1.53 -8.75
N TYR A 37 1.59 2.00 -7.65
CA TYR A 37 2.74 2.90 -7.68
C TYR A 37 3.97 2.24 -8.31
N GLU A 38 4.35 1.08 -7.82
CA GLU A 38 5.51 0.34 -8.35
C GLU A 38 5.24 -0.24 -9.74
N GLY A 39 4.08 -0.84 -9.95
CA GLY A 39 3.69 -1.39 -11.24
C GLY A 39 3.73 -0.34 -12.35
N ASN A 40 3.40 0.90 -12.02
CA ASN A 40 3.46 2.03 -12.93
C ASN A 40 4.88 2.28 -13.49
N LYS A 41 5.92 2.11 -12.68
CA LYS A 41 7.32 2.27 -13.12
C LYS A 41 7.70 1.28 -14.22
N TRP A 42 7.16 0.07 -14.14
CA TRP A 42 7.41 -0.99 -15.12
C TRP A 42 6.45 -0.96 -16.31
N ALA A 43 5.21 -0.51 -16.08
CA ALA A 43 4.18 -0.44 -17.10
C ALA A 43 4.40 0.73 -18.06
N SER A 44 4.85 1.88 -17.57
CA SER A 44 5.02 3.09 -18.36
C SER A 44 5.91 2.91 -19.60
N PRO A 45 7.13 2.35 -19.51
CA PRO A 45 7.97 2.13 -20.69
C PRO A 45 7.37 1.15 -21.71
N GLN A 46 6.53 0.24 -21.25
CA GLN A 46 5.89 -0.80 -22.08
C GLN A 46 4.50 -0.39 -22.55
N LYS A 47 4.02 0.78 -22.11
CA LYS A 47 2.68 1.29 -22.41
C LYS A 47 1.57 0.32 -22.01
N LEU A 48 1.72 -0.30 -20.83
CA LEU A 48 0.72 -1.21 -20.28
C LEU A 48 -0.36 -0.44 -19.53
N ARG A 49 -1.58 -0.96 -19.60
CA ARG A 49 -2.75 -0.41 -18.90
C ARG A 49 -2.82 -0.99 -17.48
N ILE A 50 -3.00 -0.13 -16.50
CA ILE A 50 -3.26 -0.53 -15.12
C ILE A 50 -4.65 -0.09 -14.72
N THR A 51 -5.42 -1.00 -14.16
CA THR A 51 -6.72 -0.69 -13.58
C THR A 51 -6.74 -1.14 -12.13
N MET A 52 -7.09 -0.22 -11.23
CA MET A 52 -7.34 -0.52 -9.83
C MET A 52 -8.83 -0.39 -9.54
N VAL A 53 -9.42 -1.40 -8.91
CA VAL A 53 -10.83 -1.42 -8.53
C VAL A 53 -10.98 -1.61 -7.01
N ASP A 54 -11.84 -0.81 -6.38
CA ASP A 54 -12.14 -0.95 -4.96
C ASP A 54 -13.63 -0.83 -4.68
N LYS A 55 -14.11 -1.61 -3.71
CA LYS A 55 -15.53 -1.59 -3.30
C LYS A 55 -15.93 -0.31 -2.55
N ALA A 56 -14.96 0.43 -2.05
CA ALA A 56 -15.16 1.67 -1.31
C ALA A 56 -14.30 2.79 -1.89
N ALA A 57 -13.97 3.80 -1.11
CA ALA A 57 -13.00 4.83 -1.49
C ALA A 57 -11.58 4.34 -1.20
N VAL A 58 -10.68 4.46 -2.16
CA VAL A 58 -9.30 3.96 -2.06
C VAL A 58 -8.54 4.59 -0.89
N ASP A 59 -8.79 5.87 -0.60
CA ASP A 59 -8.15 6.59 0.52
C ASP A 59 -8.60 6.11 1.91
N ARG A 60 -9.67 5.32 1.97
CA ARG A 60 -10.25 4.77 3.21
C ARG A 60 -10.33 3.25 3.22
N SER A 61 -9.77 2.59 2.23
CA SER A 61 -9.83 1.14 2.10
C SER A 61 -8.64 0.43 2.73
N GLY A 62 -8.90 -0.81 3.18
CA GLY A 62 -7.93 -1.69 3.79
C GLY A 62 -7.73 -1.47 5.30
N ALA A 63 -7.02 -2.40 5.92
CA ALA A 63 -6.82 -2.42 7.37
C ALA A 63 -6.08 -1.17 7.89
N VAL A 64 -5.18 -0.61 7.10
CA VAL A 64 -4.40 0.58 7.44
C VAL A 64 -5.29 1.79 7.71
N ALA A 65 -6.40 1.93 6.98
CA ALA A 65 -7.34 3.02 7.17
C ALA A 65 -8.17 2.93 8.46
N MET A 66 -8.11 1.80 9.15
CA MET A 66 -8.91 1.52 10.34
C MET A 66 -8.22 1.91 11.65
N GLY A 67 -7.21 2.75 11.62
CA GLY A 67 -6.56 3.26 12.83
C GLY A 67 -5.15 2.71 13.08
N LEU A 68 -4.44 2.35 12.04
CA LEU A 68 -3.03 2.00 12.16
C LEU A 68 -2.25 3.17 12.74
N SER A 69 -1.46 2.90 13.78
CA SER A 69 -0.67 3.92 14.48
C SER A 69 0.83 3.70 14.38
N ALA A 70 1.26 2.61 13.75
CA ALA A 70 2.68 2.28 13.63
C ALA A 70 2.99 1.51 12.34
N ILE A 71 4.17 1.73 11.83
CA ILE A 71 4.80 0.86 10.83
C ILE A 71 5.76 -0.05 11.60
N ASN A 72 5.59 -1.36 11.46
CA ASN A 72 6.53 -2.33 11.98
C ASN A 72 7.69 -2.48 10.99
N THR A 73 8.90 -2.25 11.47
CA THR A 73 10.10 -2.18 10.63
C THR A 73 11.35 -2.28 11.47
N TYR A 74 12.51 -2.20 10.85
CA TYR A 74 13.77 -1.96 11.54
C TYR A 74 14.49 -0.77 10.90
N ILE A 75 15.32 -0.13 11.72
CA ILE A 75 16.03 1.07 11.31
C ILE A 75 17.44 1.03 11.91
N GLY A 76 18.36 1.70 11.26
CA GLY A 76 19.71 1.86 11.77
C GLY A 76 20.63 0.70 11.44
N LYS A 77 21.34 0.19 12.44
CA LYS A 77 22.35 -0.86 12.27
C LYS A 77 21.79 -2.28 12.19
N ASN A 78 20.49 -2.44 12.37
CA ASN A 78 19.85 -3.73 12.27
C ASN A 78 19.89 -4.26 10.83
N GLN A 79 19.88 -5.56 10.71
CA GLN A 79 19.88 -6.28 9.44
C GLN A 79 18.56 -7.04 9.28
N PRO A 80 18.20 -7.46 8.05
CA PRO A 80 17.02 -8.28 7.82
C PRO A 80 16.92 -9.50 8.74
N GLU A 81 18.05 -10.12 9.06
CA GLU A 81 18.11 -11.28 9.96
C GLU A 81 17.72 -10.94 11.38
N ASP A 82 18.02 -9.72 11.84
CA ASP A 82 17.63 -9.26 13.17
C ASP A 82 16.11 -9.03 13.24
N TYR A 83 15.53 -8.54 12.16
CA TYR A 83 14.09 -8.39 12.03
C TYR A 83 13.39 -9.76 12.06
N VAL A 84 13.93 -10.76 11.36
CA VAL A 84 13.40 -12.13 11.39
C VAL A 84 13.44 -12.70 12.80
N LYS A 85 14.53 -12.51 13.54
CA LYS A 85 14.64 -12.94 14.94
C LYS A 85 13.60 -12.26 15.84
N TYR A 86 13.41 -10.95 15.65
CA TYR A 86 12.40 -10.20 16.39
C TYR A 86 10.99 -10.74 16.10
N VAL A 87 10.61 -10.88 14.83
CA VAL A 87 9.28 -11.39 14.46
C VAL A 87 9.07 -12.82 14.96
N ARG A 88 10.09 -13.68 14.88
CA ARG A 88 10.04 -15.03 15.45
C ARG A 88 9.76 -15.02 16.93
N GLN A 89 10.41 -14.15 17.69
CA GLN A 89 10.19 -14.02 19.13
C GLN A 89 8.79 -13.51 19.45
N ASP A 90 8.37 -12.47 18.75
CA ASP A 90 7.08 -11.82 18.98
C ASP A 90 5.90 -12.76 18.65
N LEU A 91 6.04 -13.56 17.62
CA LEU A 91 5.04 -14.54 17.19
C LEU A 91 5.28 -15.97 17.76
N MET A 92 6.14 -16.10 18.78
CA MET A 92 6.44 -17.40 19.42
C MET A 92 6.81 -18.51 18.45
N GLY A 93 7.50 -18.19 17.37
CA GLY A 93 7.93 -19.13 16.33
C GLY A 93 6.90 -19.41 15.24
N ILE A 94 5.70 -18.89 15.32
CA ILE A 94 4.65 -19.08 14.30
C ILE A 94 4.83 -18.05 13.20
N THR A 95 5.85 -18.24 12.37
CA THR A 95 6.13 -17.36 11.23
C THR A 95 6.81 -18.09 10.08
N ARG A 96 6.60 -17.60 8.88
CA ARG A 96 7.36 -17.99 7.68
C ARG A 96 8.58 -17.06 7.60
N GLU A 97 9.71 -17.54 8.11
CA GLU A 97 10.94 -16.76 8.21
C GLU A 97 11.48 -16.33 6.84
N ASP A 98 11.33 -17.15 5.84
CA ASP A 98 11.67 -16.86 4.46
C ASP A 98 10.90 -15.66 3.91
N LEU A 99 9.58 -15.61 4.12
CA LEU A 99 8.76 -14.48 3.72
C LEU A 99 9.02 -13.23 4.57
N THR A 100 9.28 -13.42 5.86
CA THR A 100 9.66 -12.33 6.76
C THR A 100 10.98 -11.70 6.33
N TYR A 101 11.95 -12.53 5.92
CA TYR A 101 13.23 -12.06 5.40
C TYR A 101 13.05 -11.30 4.07
N ASP A 102 12.26 -11.83 3.16
CA ASP A 102 11.96 -11.17 1.89
C ASP A 102 11.29 -9.80 2.09
N LEU A 103 10.39 -9.69 3.05
CA LEU A 103 9.82 -8.41 3.44
C LEU A 103 10.91 -7.47 4.00
N ALA A 104 11.70 -7.98 4.96
CA ALA A 104 12.64 -7.19 5.72
C ALA A 104 13.71 -6.53 4.83
N ARG A 105 14.25 -7.23 3.85
CA ARG A 105 15.29 -6.68 2.98
C ARG A 105 14.88 -5.47 2.13
N TRP A 106 13.56 -5.21 2.01
CA TRP A 106 13.01 -4.10 1.23
C TRP A 106 12.30 -3.05 2.07
N VAL A 107 12.18 -3.26 3.39
CA VAL A 107 11.38 -2.39 4.23
C VAL A 107 11.97 -0.99 4.37
N ASP A 108 13.26 -0.87 4.36
CA ASP A 108 13.95 0.43 4.46
C ASP A 108 13.65 1.30 3.23
N ASP A 109 13.81 0.75 2.04
CA ASP A 109 13.46 1.45 0.80
C ASP A 109 11.98 1.86 0.78
N SER A 110 11.10 0.98 1.26
CA SER A 110 9.67 1.27 1.32
C SER A 110 9.33 2.42 2.26
N ILE A 111 10.06 2.57 3.37
CA ILE A 111 9.85 3.68 4.31
C ILE A 111 10.27 5.00 3.69
N HIS A 112 11.34 5.03 2.92
CA HIS A 112 11.76 6.24 2.22
C HIS A 112 10.76 6.71 1.17
N LEU A 113 10.01 5.79 0.54
CA LEU A 113 8.89 6.17 -0.33
C LEU A 113 7.81 6.97 0.40
N PHE A 114 7.52 6.63 1.65
CA PHE A 114 6.55 7.39 2.43
C PHE A 114 7.00 8.83 2.70
N GLU A 115 8.30 9.03 2.92
CA GLU A 115 8.86 10.37 3.04
C GLU A 115 8.71 11.16 1.72
N GLU A 116 9.00 10.51 0.60
CA GLU A 116 8.84 11.11 -0.73
C GLU A 116 7.39 11.52 -1.02
N TRP A 117 6.43 10.74 -0.52
CA TRP A 117 5.00 11.06 -0.62
C TRP A 117 4.52 12.11 0.38
N GLY A 118 5.43 12.62 1.22
CA GLY A 118 5.13 13.67 2.19
C GLY A 118 4.53 13.17 3.49
N LEU A 119 4.62 11.87 3.79
CA LEU A 119 4.23 11.37 5.10
C LEU A 119 5.23 11.89 6.15
N PRO A 120 4.78 12.60 7.19
CA PRO A 120 5.66 13.13 8.22
C PRO A 120 6.11 12.02 9.19
N ILE A 121 6.86 11.05 8.68
CA ILE A 121 7.50 10.01 9.49
C ILE A 121 8.57 10.64 10.34
N TRP A 122 9.34 11.54 9.75
CA TRP A 122 10.43 12.23 10.38
C TRP A 122 10.15 13.72 10.46
N LYS A 123 10.16 14.27 11.67
CA LYS A 123 10.10 15.71 11.86
C LYS A 123 11.51 16.25 12.05
N LYS A 124 11.87 17.27 11.30
CA LYS A 124 13.04 18.09 11.55
C LYS A 124 12.67 19.18 12.55
N ASN A 125 13.59 19.49 13.46
CA ASN A 125 13.46 20.71 14.26
C ASN A 125 13.66 21.96 13.40
N ALA A 126 13.50 23.14 13.98
CA ALA A 126 13.65 24.41 13.27
C ALA A 126 15.04 24.61 12.63
N GLU A 127 16.06 23.94 13.15
CA GLU A 127 17.43 23.98 12.61
C GLU A 127 17.67 22.90 11.55
N GLY A 128 16.66 22.12 11.19
CA GLY A 128 16.78 21.04 10.22
C GLY A 128 17.52 19.80 10.74
N LYS A 129 17.74 19.71 12.04
CA LYS A 129 18.43 18.59 12.69
C LYS A 129 17.45 17.59 13.25
N GLY A 130 17.59 16.33 12.88
CA GLY A 130 16.95 15.18 13.47
C GLY A 130 15.47 15.33 13.82
N LEU A 131 14.95 14.32 14.42
CA LEU A 131 13.57 14.31 14.87
C LEU A 131 13.37 15.12 16.12
N ASP A 132 12.47 16.06 16.01
CA ASP A 132 11.97 16.80 17.13
C ASP A 132 10.46 16.56 17.24
N GLY A 133 10.09 15.69 18.04
CA GLY A 133 8.68 15.46 18.29
C GLY A 133 8.53 14.55 19.49
N HIS A 134 7.44 14.73 20.20
CA HIS A 134 7.14 13.96 21.41
C HIS A 134 7.22 12.44 21.14
N GLN A 135 6.69 11.99 20.01
CA GLN A 135 6.71 10.59 19.63
C GLN A 135 8.10 10.10 19.24
N ALA A 136 8.82 10.87 18.46
CA ALA A 136 10.18 10.55 18.07
C ALA A 136 11.10 10.49 19.27
N LYS A 137 11.01 11.47 20.16
CA LYS A 137 11.76 11.52 21.39
C LYS A 137 11.41 10.38 22.35
N LYS A 138 10.12 10.06 22.47
CA LYS A 138 9.63 8.95 23.29
C LYS A 138 10.03 7.60 22.74
N ALA A 139 10.02 7.45 21.42
CA ALA A 139 10.41 6.21 20.74
C ALA A 139 11.94 6.11 20.57
N GLY A 140 12.66 7.19 20.85
CA GLY A 140 14.10 7.26 20.58
C GLY A 140 14.42 7.05 19.12
N LEU A 141 13.56 7.51 18.23
CA LEU A 141 13.69 7.26 16.82
C LEU A 141 14.68 8.18 16.15
N PRO A 142 15.45 7.68 15.35
CA PRO A 142 16.37 8.28 14.45
C PRO A 142 15.77 8.68 13.19
N HIS A 143 15.94 9.28 12.45
CA HIS A 143 16.21 9.89 11.74
C HIS A 143 16.49 10.17 10.48
N LEU A 144 16.84 10.57 9.78
CA LEU A 144 16.97 11.20 8.50
C LEU A 144 17.84 10.41 7.55
N LYS A 145 17.33 10.29 6.32
CA LYS A 145 18.06 9.81 5.15
C LYS A 145 19.30 10.64 4.84
N ASP A 146 19.31 11.93 5.14
CA ASP A 146 20.37 12.87 4.75
C ASP A 146 21.55 12.94 5.73
N GLY A 147 22.10 11.81 6.09
CA GLY A 147 23.34 11.74 6.87
C GLY A 147 23.17 11.88 8.38
N GLY A 148 21.95 11.77 8.85
CA GLY A 148 21.75 11.55 10.28
C GLY A 148 22.02 10.09 10.61
N GLU A 149 22.77 9.83 11.66
CA GLU A 149 22.85 8.50 12.20
C GLU A 149 21.54 8.11 12.87
N PRO A 150 21.09 6.85 12.72
CA PRO A 150 19.96 6.35 13.44
C PRO A 150 20.19 6.53 14.92
N VAL A 151 19.36 7.36 15.55
CA VAL A 151 19.45 7.63 16.99
C VAL A 151 19.10 6.40 17.80
N HIS A 152 18.45 5.41 17.17
CA HIS A 152 18.01 4.24 17.87
C HIS A 152 18.09 2.99 17.02
N SER A 153 18.95 2.12 17.40
CA SER A 153 18.96 0.74 16.91
C SER A 153 18.22 -0.13 17.90
N GLY A 154 17.21 -0.81 17.48
CA GLY A 154 16.49 -1.74 18.34
C GLY A 154 14.99 -1.48 18.44
N HIS A 155 14.52 -0.40 17.88
CA HIS A 155 13.10 -0.19 17.75
C HIS A 155 12.60 -0.78 16.44
N TRP A 156 11.50 -1.50 16.56
CA TRP A 156 10.86 -2.23 15.47
C TRP A 156 9.60 -1.54 14.98
N GLN A 157 9.39 -0.30 15.41
CA GLN A 157 8.18 0.43 15.06
C GLN A 157 8.48 1.91 14.89
N ILE A 158 7.83 2.48 13.87
CA ILE A 158 7.75 3.92 13.65
C ILE A 158 6.31 4.34 13.88
N MET A 159 6.09 5.28 14.78
CA MET A 159 4.76 5.81 15.05
C MET A 159 4.34 6.77 13.97
N ILE A 160 3.17 6.56 13.45
CA ILE A 160 2.56 7.37 12.38
C ILE A 160 1.14 7.76 12.74
N ASN A 161 0.61 8.75 12.04
CA ASN A 161 -0.81 9.05 12.06
C ASN A 161 -1.51 8.24 10.96
N GLY A 162 -2.25 7.21 11.33
CA GLY A 162 -2.93 6.32 10.40
C GLY A 162 -3.96 6.99 9.51
N GLU A 163 -4.59 8.08 9.98
CA GLU A 163 -5.59 8.80 9.21
C GLU A 163 -4.97 9.49 7.99
N SER A 164 -3.84 10.16 8.16
CA SER A 164 -3.13 10.80 7.05
C SER A 164 -2.33 9.81 6.21
N TYR A 165 -1.81 8.76 6.83
CA TYR A 165 -1.00 7.75 6.17
C TYR A 165 -1.70 7.09 4.99
N LYS A 166 -2.93 6.59 5.19
CA LYS A 166 -3.66 5.92 4.12
C LYS A 166 -4.06 6.86 2.99
N VAL A 167 -4.42 8.09 3.31
CA VAL A 167 -4.75 9.11 2.30
C VAL A 167 -3.55 9.40 1.42
N LEU A 168 -2.38 9.65 2.01
CA LEU A 168 -1.15 9.94 1.27
C LEU A 168 -0.72 8.80 0.34
N VAL A 169 -0.82 7.57 0.82
CA VAL A 169 -0.50 6.38 0.00
C VAL A 169 -1.47 6.22 -1.17
N ALA A 170 -2.75 6.45 -0.94
CA ALA A 170 -3.75 6.39 -2.00
C ALA A 170 -3.53 7.50 -3.04
N GLU A 171 -3.21 8.70 -2.58
CA GLU A 171 -2.94 9.83 -3.45
C GLU A 171 -1.67 9.62 -4.28
N ALA A 172 -0.60 9.12 -3.68
CA ALA A 172 0.62 8.77 -4.40
C ALA A 172 0.36 7.78 -5.53
N ALA A 173 -0.44 6.74 -5.29
CA ALA A 173 -0.84 5.77 -6.31
C ALA A 173 -1.67 6.43 -7.43
N LYS A 174 -2.67 7.23 -7.08
CA LYS A 174 -3.52 7.94 -8.06
C LYS A 174 -2.71 8.92 -8.91
N ILE A 175 -1.81 9.68 -8.30
CA ILE A 175 -0.93 10.62 -9.00
C ILE A 175 0.02 9.88 -9.95
N ALA A 176 0.60 8.76 -9.53
CA ALA A 176 1.49 7.97 -10.37
C ALA A 176 0.76 7.45 -11.62
N LEU A 177 -0.46 6.93 -11.47
CA LEU A 177 -1.27 6.47 -12.60
C LEU A 177 -1.67 7.62 -13.52
N GLU A 178 -2.07 8.77 -12.97
CA GLU A 178 -2.45 9.94 -13.76
C GLU A 178 -1.26 10.51 -14.54
N ASN A 179 -0.07 10.55 -13.95
CA ASN A 179 1.14 10.99 -14.63
C ASN A 179 1.49 10.04 -15.78
N ASN A 180 1.41 8.73 -15.56
CA ASN A 180 1.62 7.76 -16.62
C ASN A 180 0.63 7.96 -17.77
N ARG A 181 -0.65 8.16 -17.47
CA ARG A 181 -1.66 8.44 -18.49
C ARG A 181 -1.31 9.67 -19.32
N LYS A 182 -0.84 10.75 -18.67
CA LYS A 182 -0.43 11.99 -19.35
C LYS A 182 0.80 11.80 -20.22
N GLU A 183 1.77 11.06 -19.74
CA GLU A 183 3.05 10.86 -20.43
C GLU A 183 2.94 9.88 -21.60
N THR A 184 2.19 8.82 -21.43
CA THR A 184 2.13 7.72 -22.42
C THR A 184 0.91 7.78 -23.34
N GLY A 185 -0.15 8.47 -22.93
CA GLY A 185 -1.45 8.47 -23.59
C GLY A 185 -2.23 7.16 -23.40
N VAL A 186 -1.75 6.26 -22.51
CA VAL A 186 -2.39 4.97 -22.24
C VAL A 186 -3.34 5.08 -21.05
N ASP A 187 -4.49 4.45 -21.15
CA ASP A 187 -5.49 4.47 -20.09
C ASP A 187 -4.99 3.83 -18.80
N GLN A 188 -5.07 4.61 -17.73
CA GLN A 188 -4.82 4.18 -16.37
C GLN A 188 -6.08 4.51 -15.56
N ASN A 189 -6.67 3.52 -14.91
CA ASN A 189 -7.99 3.69 -14.32
C ASN A 189 -8.00 3.35 -12.82
N VAL A 190 -8.77 4.13 -12.07
CA VAL A 190 -9.12 3.84 -10.67
C VAL A 190 -10.63 3.89 -10.55
N TYR A 191 -11.24 2.74 -10.28
CA TYR A 191 -12.67 2.63 -10.09
C TYR A 191 -12.98 2.40 -8.62
N GLU A 192 -13.59 3.37 -7.99
CA GLU A 192 -14.08 3.31 -6.63
C GLU A 192 -15.56 2.92 -6.61
N ARG A 193 -15.99 2.28 -5.53
CA ARG A 193 -17.37 1.77 -5.33
C ARG A 193 -17.77 0.70 -6.36
N VAL A 194 -16.79 -0.09 -6.76
CA VAL A 194 -16.98 -1.23 -7.67
C VAL A 194 -16.76 -2.53 -6.90
N PHE A 195 -17.78 -3.35 -6.88
CA PHE A 195 -17.73 -4.65 -6.21
C PHE A 195 -17.36 -5.74 -7.19
N VAL A 196 -16.19 -6.35 -6.99
CA VAL A 196 -15.77 -7.49 -7.81
C VAL A 196 -16.53 -8.74 -7.36
N VAL A 197 -17.30 -9.31 -8.25
CA VAL A 197 -18.17 -10.46 -7.95
C VAL A 197 -17.64 -11.78 -8.47
N LYS A 198 -16.77 -11.74 -9.49
CA LYS A 198 -16.29 -12.97 -10.13
C LYS A 198 -14.99 -12.71 -10.89
N MET A 199 -14.08 -13.68 -10.82
CA MET A 199 -12.94 -13.78 -11.73
C MET A 199 -13.36 -14.60 -12.95
N LEU A 200 -13.01 -14.13 -14.13
CA LEU A 200 -13.26 -14.87 -15.37
C LEU A 200 -12.00 -15.65 -15.74
N ASN A 201 -12.18 -16.90 -16.08
CA ASN A 201 -11.10 -17.77 -16.51
C ASN A 201 -11.10 -17.88 -18.05
N ASP A 202 -9.92 -18.11 -18.59
CA ASP A 202 -9.78 -18.43 -20.01
C ASP A 202 -10.62 -19.67 -20.37
N LYS A 203 -11.31 -19.61 -21.52
CA LYS A 203 -12.19 -20.70 -21.95
C LYS A 203 -11.43 -21.97 -22.30
N ASN A 204 -10.19 -21.84 -22.74
CA ASN A 204 -9.35 -22.95 -23.18
C ASN A 204 -8.41 -23.44 -22.08
N ASP A 205 -8.14 -22.60 -21.08
CA ASP A 205 -7.27 -22.93 -19.94
C ASP A 205 -7.87 -22.35 -18.65
N PRO A 206 -8.65 -23.14 -17.91
CA PRO A 206 -9.32 -22.68 -16.69
C PRO A 206 -8.35 -22.32 -15.55
N THR A 207 -7.06 -22.60 -15.71
CA THR A 207 -6.03 -22.18 -14.75
C THR A 207 -5.55 -20.74 -14.96
N LYS A 208 -5.91 -20.14 -16.09
CA LYS A 208 -5.60 -18.76 -16.45
C LYS A 208 -6.75 -17.83 -16.16
N VAL A 209 -6.44 -16.69 -15.60
CA VAL A 209 -7.39 -15.59 -15.43
C VAL A 209 -7.47 -14.80 -16.74
N ALA A 210 -8.70 -14.51 -17.18
CA ALA A 210 -8.97 -13.74 -18.39
C ALA A 210 -9.68 -12.41 -18.08
N GLY A 211 -10.25 -12.27 -16.87
CA GLY A 211 -10.93 -11.04 -16.44
C GLY A 211 -11.55 -11.15 -15.05
#